data_876928dba5d609717b9e24a2b741225a
#
_entry.id   876928dba5d609717b9e24a2b741225a
#
_cell.length_a   1.000
_cell.length_b   1.000
_cell.length_c   1.000
_cell.angle_alpha   90.00
_cell.angle_beta   90.00
_cell.angle_gamma   90.00
#
_symmetry.space_group_name_H-M   'P 1'
#
loop_
_entity.id
_entity.type
_entity.pdbx_description
1 polymer ?
#
loop_
_entity_poly.entity_id
_entity_poly.type
_entity_poly.pdbx_seq_one_letter_code
_entity_poly.pdbx_strand_id
1 'polypeptide(L)'
;YEKLTKLMPNVRTFNSDAPRMPFMEGETYLGLAWNGEVIMAQDQGMPELDFVYPKEGAIMWMDNMVIPKNAKNNDNAHKFIDFILRPKYAAMISEEIGYGSPNEAAKKEMPPELANNPIVYPPADLLKHAMFREDVGDEIMALYQQYWDRLKVDM
;
A
#
# COMPACT_ATOMS: atom_id res chain seq x y z
N TYR A 1 -12.51 17.78 8.14
CA TYR A 1 -13.86 17.23 8.29
C TYR A 1 -14.80 17.79 7.21
N GLU A 2 -15.01 19.09 7.11
CA GLU A 2 -15.95 19.73 6.16
C GLU A 2 -15.73 19.33 4.69
N LYS A 3 -14.48 19.19 4.25
CA LYS A 3 -14.18 18.72 2.89
C LYS A 3 -14.58 17.25 2.68
N LEU A 4 -14.37 16.42 3.71
CA LEU A 4 -14.78 15.01 3.65
C LEU A 4 -16.30 14.88 3.65
N THR A 5 -17.02 15.64 4.49
CA THR A 5 -18.49 15.66 4.48
C THR A 5 -19.06 16.01 3.10
N LYS A 6 -18.42 16.94 2.38
CA LYS A 6 -18.83 17.29 1.00
C LYS A 6 -18.53 16.19 -0.01
N LEU A 7 -17.54 15.33 0.27
CA LEU A 7 -17.18 14.20 -0.58
C LEU A 7 -18.11 13.00 -0.37
N MET A 8 -18.61 12.81 0.87
CA MET A 8 -19.36 11.62 1.29
C MET A 8 -20.52 11.21 0.38
N PRO A 9 -21.33 12.13 -0.17
CA PRO A 9 -22.40 11.75 -1.11
C PRO A 9 -21.93 11.05 -2.40
N ASN A 10 -20.64 11.17 -2.72
CA ASN A 10 -20.01 10.53 -3.88
C ASN A 10 -19.20 9.27 -3.51
N VAL A 11 -19.10 8.94 -2.22
CA VAL A 11 -18.39 7.75 -1.76
C VAL A 11 -19.33 6.55 -1.83
N ARG A 12 -18.95 5.55 -2.59
CA ARG A 12 -19.75 4.34 -2.76
C ARG A 12 -19.51 3.32 -1.66
N THR A 13 -18.23 3.14 -1.29
CA THR A 13 -17.83 2.10 -0.32
C THR A 13 -16.51 2.45 0.34
N PHE A 14 -16.28 1.82 1.50
CA PHE A 14 -14.97 1.75 2.16
C PHE A 14 -14.56 0.28 2.26
N ASN A 15 -13.48 -0.07 1.60
CA ASN A 15 -12.92 -1.42 1.66
C ASN A 15 -11.39 -1.30 1.79
N SER A 16 -10.87 -1.46 3.00
CA SER A 16 -9.43 -1.39 3.28
C SER A 16 -8.72 -2.73 3.15
N ASP A 17 -9.46 -3.85 3.19
CA ASP A 17 -8.88 -5.19 3.16
C ASP A 17 -8.58 -5.66 1.74
N ALA A 18 -9.45 -5.31 0.79
CA ALA A 18 -9.27 -5.60 -0.63
C ALA A 18 -9.79 -4.44 -1.50
N PRO A 19 -9.10 -3.28 -1.49
CA PRO A 19 -9.59 -2.07 -2.15
C PRO A 19 -9.68 -2.17 -3.67
N ARG A 20 -9.13 -3.20 -4.31
CA ARG A 20 -9.31 -3.50 -5.74
C ARG A 20 -10.71 -4.04 -6.07
N MET A 21 -11.37 -4.73 -5.11
CA MET A 21 -12.61 -5.44 -5.39
C MET A 21 -13.74 -4.55 -5.94
N PRO A 22 -14.04 -3.37 -5.35
CA PRO A 22 -15.07 -2.49 -5.89
C PRO A 22 -14.85 -2.05 -7.35
N PHE A 23 -13.58 -1.98 -7.79
CA PHE A 23 -13.26 -1.70 -9.20
C PHE A 23 -13.54 -2.93 -10.07
N MET A 24 -13.06 -4.10 -9.65
CA MET A 24 -13.23 -5.36 -10.38
C MET A 24 -14.70 -5.78 -10.51
N GLU A 25 -15.52 -5.43 -9.53
CA GLU A 25 -16.97 -5.68 -9.51
C GLU A 25 -17.77 -4.59 -10.27
N GLY A 26 -17.09 -3.55 -10.77
CA GLY A 26 -17.71 -2.45 -11.51
C GLY A 26 -18.55 -1.49 -10.65
N GLU A 27 -18.38 -1.53 -9.33
CA GLU A 27 -19.10 -0.65 -8.40
C GLU A 27 -18.53 0.76 -8.35
N THR A 28 -17.23 0.90 -8.62
CA THR A 28 -16.51 2.19 -8.58
C THR A 28 -15.58 2.34 -9.78
N TYR A 29 -15.37 3.59 -10.20
CA TYR A 29 -14.49 3.94 -11.33
C TYR A 29 -13.29 4.78 -10.87
N LEU A 30 -13.33 5.33 -9.66
CA LEU A 30 -12.28 6.14 -9.06
C LEU A 30 -12.23 5.86 -7.56
N GLY A 31 -11.05 5.77 -6.99
CA GLY A 31 -10.91 5.56 -5.56
C GLY A 31 -9.48 5.72 -5.06
N LEU A 32 -9.32 5.60 -3.76
CA LEU A 32 -8.02 5.50 -3.12
C LEU A 32 -7.70 4.02 -2.90
N ALA A 33 -6.55 3.59 -3.36
CA ALA A 33 -6.06 2.23 -3.20
C ALA A 33 -4.54 2.23 -3.03
N TRP A 34 -4.01 1.12 -2.58
CA TRP A 34 -2.58 0.86 -2.59
C TRP A 34 -2.13 0.51 -4.00
N ASN A 35 -0.94 0.92 -4.39
CA ASN A 35 -0.43 0.69 -5.74
C ASN A 35 -0.34 -0.81 -6.11
N GLY A 36 0.06 -1.68 -5.19
CA GLY A 36 0.10 -3.13 -5.44
C GLY A 36 -1.28 -3.75 -5.70
N GLU A 37 -2.35 -3.18 -5.13
CA GLU A 37 -3.73 -3.63 -5.42
C GLU A 37 -4.10 -3.42 -6.89
N VAL A 38 -3.58 -2.38 -7.52
CA VAL A 38 -3.79 -2.16 -8.95
C VAL A 38 -3.04 -3.19 -9.78
N ILE A 39 -1.80 -3.53 -9.43
CA ILE A 39 -1.04 -4.60 -10.10
C ILE A 39 -1.78 -5.94 -9.98
N MET A 40 -2.25 -6.28 -8.77
CA MET A 40 -3.03 -7.51 -8.55
C MET A 40 -4.35 -7.51 -9.36
N ALA A 41 -5.02 -6.38 -9.50
CA ALA A 41 -6.23 -6.28 -10.30
C ALA A 41 -5.94 -6.48 -11.80
N GLN A 42 -4.85 -5.90 -12.30
CA GLN A 42 -4.40 -6.08 -13.69
C GLN A 42 -4.10 -7.56 -13.98
N ASP A 43 -3.39 -8.24 -13.08
CA ASP A 43 -3.06 -9.68 -13.19
C ASP A 43 -4.33 -10.56 -13.10
N GLN A 44 -5.34 -10.11 -12.37
CA GLN A 44 -6.62 -10.82 -12.21
C GLN A 44 -7.65 -10.51 -13.31
N GLY A 45 -7.26 -9.84 -14.37
CA GLY A 45 -8.07 -9.65 -15.57
C GLY A 45 -8.70 -8.26 -15.75
N MET A 46 -8.19 -7.25 -15.05
CA MET A 46 -8.59 -5.85 -15.22
C MET A 46 -7.39 -4.99 -15.67
N PRO A 47 -6.79 -5.25 -16.85
CA PRO A 47 -5.59 -4.58 -17.32
C PRO A 47 -5.78 -3.06 -17.58
N GLU A 48 -7.03 -2.61 -17.70
CA GLU A 48 -7.39 -1.20 -17.90
C GLU A 48 -7.36 -0.37 -16.60
N LEU A 49 -7.30 -1.01 -15.41
CA LEU A 49 -7.17 -0.28 -14.17
C LEU A 49 -5.78 0.36 -14.09
N ASP A 50 -5.73 1.65 -13.82
CA ASP A 50 -4.49 2.41 -13.75
C ASP A 50 -4.34 3.10 -12.39
N PHE A 51 -3.12 3.52 -12.07
CA PHE A 51 -2.78 4.18 -10.81
C PHE A 51 -2.14 5.54 -11.06
N VAL A 52 -2.70 6.57 -10.44
CA VAL A 52 -2.19 7.94 -10.56
C VAL A 52 -1.67 8.42 -9.22
N TYR A 53 -0.39 8.77 -9.17
CA TYR A 53 0.18 9.46 -8.02
C TYR A 53 -0.28 10.91 -7.99
N PRO A 54 -0.94 11.38 -6.90
CA PRO A 54 -1.38 12.77 -6.80
C PRO A 54 -0.19 13.73 -6.84
N LYS A 55 -0.35 14.88 -7.50
CA LYS A 55 0.67 15.95 -7.52
C LYS A 55 0.96 16.54 -6.14
N GLU A 56 0.02 16.40 -5.22
CA GLU A 56 0.14 16.82 -3.82
C GLU A 56 1.08 15.94 -3.01
N GLY A 57 1.41 14.75 -3.53
CA GLY A 57 2.23 13.74 -2.89
C GLY A 57 1.47 12.45 -2.62
N ALA A 58 2.20 11.45 -2.19
CA ALA A 58 1.66 10.14 -1.82
C ALA A 58 2.06 9.78 -0.39
N ILE A 59 1.29 8.91 0.23
CA ILE A 59 1.65 8.32 1.52
C ILE A 59 2.53 7.11 1.25
N MET A 60 3.73 7.11 1.84
CA MET A 60 4.65 5.97 1.82
C MET A 60 4.59 5.22 3.15
N TRP A 61 4.80 3.93 3.07
CA TRP A 61 4.98 3.07 4.22
C TRP A 61 6.05 2.02 3.93
N MET A 62 6.54 1.38 4.96
CA MET A 62 7.46 0.26 4.85
C MET A 62 7.08 -0.78 5.90
N ASP A 63 6.74 -1.97 5.45
CA ASP A 63 6.51 -3.10 6.34
C ASP A 63 7.82 -3.60 6.91
N ASN A 64 7.82 -3.86 8.21
CA ASN A 64 9.00 -4.28 8.94
C ASN A 64 8.72 -5.58 9.68
N MET A 65 9.65 -6.54 9.58
CA MET A 65 9.65 -7.69 10.46
C MET A 65 10.37 -7.37 11.74
N VAL A 66 9.72 -7.64 12.86
CA VAL A 66 10.27 -7.40 14.19
C VAL A 66 10.30 -8.69 15.00
N ILE A 67 11.31 -8.82 15.85
CA ILE A 67 11.44 -9.94 16.79
C ILE A 67 11.18 -9.39 18.18
N PRO A 68 10.09 -9.81 18.87
CA PRO A 68 9.83 -9.38 20.25
C PRO A 68 10.98 -9.74 21.19
N LYS A 69 11.25 -8.87 22.18
CA LYS A 69 12.35 -9.02 23.12
C LYS A 69 12.40 -10.40 23.81
N ASN A 70 11.24 -11.00 24.06
CA ASN A 70 11.11 -12.28 24.77
C ASN A 70 10.78 -13.45 23.81
N ALA A 71 11.10 -13.33 22.53
CA ALA A 71 10.87 -14.41 21.57
C ALA A 71 11.70 -15.65 21.93
N LYS A 72 11.03 -16.82 22.01
CA LYS A 72 11.69 -18.08 22.41
C LYS A 72 12.58 -18.67 21.30
N ASN A 73 12.27 -18.37 20.03
CA ASN A 73 12.95 -18.92 18.85
C ASN A 73 13.68 -17.81 18.07
N ASN A 74 14.45 -16.98 18.77
CA ASN A 74 15.11 -15.81 18.20
C ASN A 74 16.02 -16.16 17.01
N ASP A 75 16.85 -17.20 17.14
CA ASP A 75 17.76 -17.65 16.08
C ASP A 75 17.02 -18.10 14.81
N ASN A 76 15.89 -18.77 14.96
CA ASN A 76 15.07 -19.17 13.81
C ASN A 76 14.36 -17.97 13.16
N ALA A 77 13.96 -16.99 13.96
CA ALA A 77 13.39 -15.74 13.43
C ALA A 77 14.42 -14.98 12.58
N HIS A 78 15.66 -14.86 13.06
CA HIS A 78 16.73 -14.27 12.27
C HIS A 78 17.02 -15.05 10.98
N LYS A 79 17.05 -16.38 11.02
CA LYS A 79 17.23 -17.21 9.83
C LYS A 79 16.10 -17.02 8.81
N PHE A 80 14.87 -16.89 9.26
CA PHE A 80 13.73 -16.64 8.41
C PHE A 80 13.82 -15.27 7.73
N ILE A 81 14.12 -14.21 8.51
CA ILE A 81 14.30 -12.86 7.98
C ILE A 81 15.44 -12.83 6.96
N ASP A 82 16.59 -13.42 7.28
CA ASP A 82 17.72 -13.52 6.35
C ASP A 82 17.32 -14.25 5.05
N PHE A 83 16.56 -15.33 5.17
CA PHE A 83 16.10 -16.10 4.03
C PHE A 83 15.24 -15.26 3.07
N ILE A 84 14.23 -14.57 3.57
CA ILE A 84 13.31 -13.79 2.73
C ILE A 84 13.94 -12.49 2.18
N LEU A 85 15.00 -11.98 2.84
CA LEU A 85 15.76 -10.83 2.35
C LEU A 85 16.75 -11.18 1.24
N ARG A 86 16.98 -12.45 0.93
CA ARG A 86 17.82 -12.82 -0.22
C ARG A 86 17.18 -12.34 -1.51
N PRO A 87 17.96 -11.78 -2.46
CA PRO A 87 17.42 -11.13 -3.66
C PRO A 87 16.36 -11.93 -4.39
N LYS A 88 16.63 -13.21 -4.65
CA LYS A 88 15.70 -14.12 -5.33
C LYS A 88 14.33 -14.21 -4.62
N TYR A 89 14.32 -14.40 -3.30
CA TYR A 89 13.07 -14.58 -2.57
C TYR A 89 12.34 -13.25 -2.37
N ALA A 90 13.08 -12.16 -2.17
CA ALA A 90 12.50 -10.83 -2.11
C ALA A 90 11.86 -10.42 -3.46
N ALA A 91 12.44 -10.83 -4.59
CA ALA A 91 11.85 -10.66 -5.91
C ALA A 91 10.55 -11.46 -6.06
N MET A 92 10.56 -12.75 -5.69
CA MET A 92 9.36 -13.60 -5.74
C MET A 92 8.21 -13.03 -4.88
N ILE A 93 8.52 -12.46 -3.71
CA ILE A 93 7.51 -11.80 -2.87
C ILE A 93 6.92 -10.61 -3.61
N SER A 94 7.74 -9.74 -4.21
CA SER A 94 7.24 -8.58 -4.97
C SER A 94 6.37 -8.98 -6.17
N GLU A 95 6.73 -10.05 -6.87
CA GLU A 95 5.93 -10.61 -7.97
C GLU A 95 4.55 -11.07 -7.49
N GLU A 96 4.49 -11.75 -6.35
CA GLU A 96 3.23 -12.30 -5.81
C GLU A 96 2.28 -11.22 -5.30
N ILE A 97 2.82 -10.18 -4.64
CA ILE A 97 1.99 -9.16 -3.97
C ILE A 97 1.86 -7.84 -4.75
N GLY A 98 2.56 -7.68 -5.88
CA GLY A 98 2.50 -6.47 -6.70
C GLY A 98 3.15 -5.22 -6.11
N TYR A 99 3.88 -5.33 -4.99
CA TYR A 99 4.56 -4.19 -4.34
C TYR A 99 6.06 -4.17 -4.59
N GLY A 100 6.65 -2.98 -4.57
CA GLY A 100 8.08 -2.81 -4.69
C GLY A 100 8.86 -3.38 -3.49
N SER A 101 10.00 -3.98 -3.75
CA SER A 101 10.94 -4.41 -2.71
C SER A 101 11.88 -3.26 -2.33
N PRO A 102 12.16 -3.05 -1.02
CA PRO A 102 13.22 -2.16 -0.58
C PRO A 102 14.63 -2.73 -0.84
N ASN A 103 14.72 -4.01 -1.21
CA ASN A 103 15.97 -4.67 -1.56
C ASN A 103 16.34 -4.36 -3.03
N GLU A 104 17.30 -3.47 -3.23
CA GLU A 104 17.73 -3.06 -4.57
C GLU A 104 18.30 -4.23 -5.41
N ALA A 105 18.93 -5.21 -4.75
CA ALA A 105 19.43 -6.41 -5.43
C ALA A 105 18.27 -7.30 -5.94
N ALA A 106 17.13 -7.33 -5.24
CA ALA A 106 15.96 -8.06 -5.67
C ALA A 106 15.36 -7.50 -6.97
N LYS A 107 15.45 -6.18 -7.18
CA LYS A 107 14.97 -5.55 -8.42
C LYS A 107 15.64 -6.11 -9.68
N LYS A 108 16.88 -6.58 -9.57
CA LYS A 108 17.64 -7.20 -10.68
C LYS A 108 17.18 -8.64 -11.00
N GLU A 109 16.53 -9.28 -10.05
CA GLU A 109 15.99 -10.64 -10.17
C GLU A 109 14.52 -10.65 -10.63
N MET A 110 13.86 -9.48 -10.65
CA MET A 110 12.46 -9.34 -11.06
C MET A 110 12.32 -9.35 -12.59
N PRO A 111 11.15 -9.77 -13.11
CA PRO A 111 10.79 -9.53 -14.50
C PRO A 111 10.89 -8.05 -14.86
N PRO A 112 11.40 -7.69 -16.06
CA PRO A 112 11.58 -6.32 -16.49
C PRO A 112 10.29 -5.47 -16.44
N GLU A 113 9.15 -6.09 -16.71
CA GLU A 113 7.82 -5.48 -16.65
C GLU A 113 7.44 -5.03 -15.24
N LEU A 114 7.86 -5.74 -14.20
CA LEU A 114 7.64 -5.34 -12.81
C LEU A 114 8.73 -4.36 -12.34
N ALA A 115 9.99 -4.68 -12.62
CA ALA A 115 11.13 -3.87 -12.20
C ALA A 115 11.11 -2.43 -12.75
N ASN A 116 10.50 -2.23 -13.93
CA ASN A 116 10.39 -0.92 -14.57
C ASN A 116 8.97 -0.34 -14.54
N ASN A 117 8.05 -0.97 -13.81
CA ASN A 117 6.67 -0.50 -13.71
C ASN A 117 6.62 0.79 -12.86
N PRO A 118 6.16 1.93 -13.40
CA PRO A 118 6.09 3.19 -12.67
C PRO A 118 5.04 3.20 -11.56
N ILE A 119 4.09 2.27 -11.56
CA ILE A 119 3.15 2.07 -10.44
C ILE A 119 3.89 1.46 -9.25
N VAL A 120 4.80 0.51 -9.48
CA VAL A 120 5.55 -0.21 -8.44
C VAL A 120 6.77 0.60 -7.99
N TYR A 121 7.47 1.21 -8.95
CA TYR A 121 8.68 2.00 -8.73
C TYR A 121 8.51 3.40 -9.35
N PRO A 122 7.81 4.30 -8.65
CA PRO A 122 7.53 5.63 -9.16
C PRO A 122 8.82 6.43 -9.40
N PRO A 123 8.83 7.34 -10.38
CA PRO A 123 9.94 8.24 -10.63
C PRO A 123 10.31 9.08 -9.39
N ALA A 124 11.60 9.37 -9.23
CA ALA A 124 12.13 10.05 -8.03
C ALA A 124 11.55 11.45 -7.79
N ASP A 125 11.08 12.14 -8.82
CA ASP A 125 10.44 13.45 -8.70
C ASP A 125 9.05 13.37 -8.06
N LEU A 126 8.31 12.31 -8.29
CA LEU A 126 7.03 12.05 -7.60
C LEU A 126 7.23 11.78 -6.11
N LEU A 127 8.35 11.18 -5.75
CA LEU A 127 8.68 10.88 -4.35
C LEU A 127 9.10 12.12 -3.54
N LYS A 128 9.44 13.24 -4.18
CA LYS A 128 9.85 14.47 -3.48
C LYS A 128 8.77 15.05 -2.55
N HIS A 129 7.52 14.80 -2.86
CA HIS A 129 6.36 15.25 -2.08
C HIS A 129 5.68 14.11 -1.31
N ALA A 130 6.27 12.93 -1.36
CA ALA A 130 5.75 11.79 -0.62
C ALA A 130 6.12 11.90 0.86
N MET A 131 5.22 11.45 1.72
CA MET A 131 5.37 11.51 3.17
C MET A 131 5.24 10.12 3.78
N PHE A 132 6.11 9.78 4.71
CA PHE A 132 5.92 8.60 5.53
C PHE A 132 4.79 8.84 6.53
N ARG A 133 4.01 7.79 6.78
CA ARG A 133 3.01 7.79 7.84
C ARG A 133 3.73 7.79 9.18
N GLU A 134 3.57 8.87 9.95
CA GLU A 134 4.16 9.04 11.26
C GLU A 134 3.20 8.63 12.36
N ASP A 135 3.72 8.26 13.53
CA ASP A 135 2.95 8.10 14.75
C ASP A 135 2.55 9.49 15.27
N VAL A 136 1.25 9.75 15.31
CA VAL A 136 0.71 11.04 15.77
C VAL A 136 0.36 11.05 17.26
N GLY A 137 0.57 9.93 17.95
CA GLY A 137 0.23 9.75 19.36
C GLY A 137 -1.27 9.56 19.63
N ASP A 138 -1.58 9.09 20.84
CA ASP A 138 -2.93 8.63 21.23
C ASP A 138 -3.98 9.77 21.16
N GLU A 139 -3.63 10.99 21.52
CA GLU A 139 -4.55 12.13 21.53
C GLU A 139 -5.06 12.46 20.11
N ILE A 140 -4.16 12.52 19.14
CA ILE A 140 -4.52 12.80 17.76
C ILE A 140 -5.23 11.59 17.12
N MET A 141 -4.83 10.37 17.48
CA MET A 141 -5.55 9.16 17.04
C MET A 141 -6.98 9.13 17.54
N ALA A 142 -7.23 9.50 18.80
CA ALA A 142 -8.58 9.61 19.35
C ALA A 142 -9.41 10.68 18.61
N LEU A 143 -8.79 11.80 18.25
CA LEU A 143 -9.45 12.85 17.46
C LEU A 143 -9.80 12.36 16.05
N TYR A 144 -8.90 11.63 15.37
CA TYR A 144 -9.19 11.02 14.07
C TYR A 144 -10.36 10.04 14.16
N GLN A 145 -10.37 9.19 15.19
CA GLN A 145 -11.46 8.24 15.41
C GLN A 145 -12.81 8.95 15.61
N GLN A 146 -12.83 9.99 16.42
CA GLN A 146 -14.04 10.79 16.66
C GLN A 146 -14.62 11.39 15.38
N TYR A 147 -13.76 11.99 14.54
CA TYR A 147 -14.20 12.57 13.27
C TYR A 147 -14.59 11.50 12.25
N TRP A 148 -13.92 10.36 12.25
CA TRP A 148 -14.26 9.25 11.41
C TRP A 148 -15.63 8.64 11.74
N ASP A 149 -15.89 8.42 13.03
CA ASP A 149 -17.19 7.90 13.49
C ASP A 149 -18.33 8.86 13.18
N ARG A 150 -18.11 10.14 13.40
CA ARG A 150 -19.08 11.18 13.01
C ARG A 150 -19.33 11.21 11.51
N LEU A 151 -18.30 11.06 10.69
CA LEU A 151 -18.41 11.04 9.23
C LEU A 151 -19.28 9.86 8.75
N LYS A 152 -19.12 8.68 9.38
CA LYS A 152 -19.92 7.48 9.05
C LYS A 152 -21.40 7.58 9.46
N VAL A 153 -21.71 8.34 10.49
CA VAL A 153 -23.12 8.53 10.93
C VAL A 153 -23.88 9.42 9.95
N ASP A 154 -23.19 10.33 9.29
CA ASP A 154 -23.78 11.27 8.33
C ASP A 154 -23.95 10.65 6.90
N MET A 155 -23.62 9.34 6.74
CA MET A 155 -23.85 8.56 5.54
C MET A 155 -25.22 7.91 5.52
#